data_b86733d9a8c1600daa7b32f303e2fab6
#
_entry.id   b86733d9a8c1600daa7b32f303e2fab6
#
_cell.length_a   1.000
_cell.length_b   1.000
_cell.length_c   1.000
_cell.angle_alpha   90.00
_cell.angle_beta   90.00
_cell.angle_gamma   90.00
#
_symmetry.space_group_name_H-M   'P 1'
#
loop_
_entity.id
_entity.type
_entity.pdbx_description
1 polymer ?
#
loop_
_entity_poly.entity_id
_entity_poly.type
_entity_poly.pdbx_seq_one_letter_code
_entity_poly.pdbx_strand_id
1 'polypeptide(L)'
;MRAVIQKVSRAHVDVLAGQSRERSGQIEAGLMVLLGVCHADTEADARYIADKIAGLRIFEDEAGKLNRSVQDIGGAVLLVSQFTLYADARNGRRPSFSQAARPEAAEPLYETVAGLLRRLGLNVETGRFQAHMQIDLCNDGPVTLLLDSQKLF
;
A
#
# COMPACT_ATOMS: atom_id res chain seq x y z
N MET A 1 -6.53 -4.56 9.07
CA MET A 1 -6.01 -4.07 7.76
C MET A 1 -4.51 -4.27 7.73
N ARG A 2 -3.96 -4.77 6.62
CA ARG A 2 -2.52 -5.02 6.46
C ARG A 2 -1.94 -4.20 5.34
N ALA A 3 -0.71 -3.72 5.52
CA ALA A 3 0.03 -3.06 4.46
C ALA A 3 1.46 -3.59 4.37
N VAL A 4 1.96 -3.73 3.14
CA VAL A 4 3.39 -3.87 2.84
C VAL A 4 3.82 -2.55 2.23
N ILE A 5 4.81 -1.91 2.86
CA ILE A 5 5.31 -0.60 2.48
C ILE A 5 6.76 -0.75 2.03
N GLN A 6 7.07 -0.26 0.85
CA GLN A 6 8.43 -0.22 0.33
C GLN A 6 8.81 1.23 0.00
N LYS A 7 9.94 1.68 0.53
CA LYS A 7 10.58 2.93 0.10
C LYS A 7 11.09 2.75 -1.32
N VAL A 8 10.74 3.66 -2.21
CA VAL A 8 11.08 3.55 -3.62
C VAL A 8 11.70 4.84 -4.15
N SER A 9 12.62 4.72 -5.11
CA SER A 9 13.10 5.85 -5.92
C SER A 9 12.16 6.11 -7.11
N ARG A 10 11.41 5.11 -7.56
CA ARG A 10 10.33 5.17 -8.54
C ARG A 10 9.46 3.93 -8.43
N ALA A 11 8.19 4.07 -8.76
CA ALA A 11 7.30 2.93 -8.95
C ALA A 11 6.17 3.28 -9.92
N HIS A 12 5.63 2.26 -10.58
CA HIS A 12 4.43 2.42 -11.39
C HIS A 12 3.61 1.14 -11.45
N VAL A 13 2.35 1.28 -11.77
CA VAL A 13 1.41 0.18 -11.96
C VAL A 13 0.70 0.29 -13.30
N ASP A 14 0.71 -0.80 -14.04
CA ASP A 14 0.00 -0.96 -15.29
C ASP A 14 -1.16 -1.97 -15.14
N VAL A 15 -2.30 -1.63 -15.68
CA VAL A 15 -3.46 -2.52 -15.79
C VAL A 15 -3.36 -3.29 -17.09
N LEU A 16 -3.55 -4.60 -17.01
CA LEU A 16 -3.54 -5.51 -18.15
C LEU A 16 -4.96 -5.95 -18.50
N ALA A 17 -5.38 -5.74 -19.75
CA ALA A 17 -6.66 -6.17 -20.27
C ALA A 17 -6.46 -6.83 -21.66
N GLY A 18 -6.41 -8.17 -21.69
CA GLY A 18 -6.05 -8.91 -22.91
C GLY A 18 -4.63 -8.57 -23.38
N GLN A 19 -4.52 -7.97 -24.56
CA GLN A 19 -3.23 -7.51 -25.12
C GLN A 19 -2.94 -6.03 -24.81
N SER A 20 -3.87 -5.31 -24.18
CA SER A 20 -3.68 -3.90 -23.83
C SER A 20 -2.97 -3.76 -22.48
N ARG A 21 -2.15 -2.73 -22.37
CA ARG A 21 -1.45 -2.32 -21.15
C ARG A 21 -1.66 -0.82 -20.97
N GLU A 22 -2.21 -0.42 -19.84
CA GLU A 22 -2.53 0.97 -19.53
C GLU A 22 -1.87 1.37 -18.21
N ARG A 23 -1.11 2.46 -18.19
CA ARG A 23 -0.56 3.03 -16.97
C ARG A 23 -1.68 3.59 -16.11
N SER A 24 -1.86 3.05 -14.89
CA SER A 24 -2.86 3.51 -13.93
C SER A 24 -2.30 4.54 -12.95
N GLY A 25 -1.05 4.34 -12.50
CA GLY A 25 -0.39 5.25 -11.57
C GLY A 25 1.11 5.16 -11.66
N GLN A 26 1.80 6.26 -11.34
CA GLN A 26 3.25 6.36 -11.34
C GLN A 26 3.72 7.38 -10.33
N ILE A 27 4.78 7.08 -9.61
CA ILE A 27 5.46 7.97 -8.68
C ILE A 27 6.98 7.93 -8.89
N GLU A 28 7.63 9.03 -8.54
CA GLU A 28 9.06 9.09 -8.28
C GLU A 28 9.34 8.71 -6.81
N ALA A 29 10.29 9.35 -6.13
CA ALA A 29 10.63 9.04 -4.75
C ALA A 29 9.41 9.05 -3.82
N GLY A 30 9.26 8.01 -3.02
CA GLY A 30 8.14 7.88 -2.10
C GLY A 30 7.93 6.47 -1.58
N LEU A 31 6.66 6.08 -1.43
CA LEU A 31 6.26 4.79 -0.90
C LEU A 31 5.36 4.05 -1.88
N MET A 32 5.75 2.81 -2.23
CA MET A 32 4.86 1.83 -2.83
C MET A 32 4.19 1.04 -1.71
N VAL A 33 2.87 0.99 -1.72
CA VAL A 33 2.06 0.38 -0.66
C VAL A 33 1.08 -0.64 -1.24
N LEU A 34 1.23 -1.90 -0.84
CA LEU A 34 0.23 -2.94 -1.04
C LEU A 34 -0.71 -2.95 0.17
N LEU A 35 -2.02 -2.84 -0.05
CA LEU A 35 -3.03 -2.75 1.01
C LEU A 35 -4.04 -3.88 0.93
N GLY A 36 -4.11 -4.68 1.98
CA GLY A 36 -5.12 -5.73 2.17
C GLY A 36 -6.16 -5.34 3.21
N VAL A 37 -7.41 -5.72 2.95
CA VAL A 37 -8.56 -5.50 3.84
C VAL A 37 -9.12 -6.84 4.26
N CYS A 38 -9.44 -7.02 5.55
CA CYS A 38 -10.13 -8.21 6.07
C CYS A 38 -11.57 -7.91 6.49
N HIS A 39 -12.33 -8.97 6.76
CA HIS A 39 -13.75 -8.84 7.13
C HIS A 39 -14.02 -7.99 8.37
N ALA A 40 -13.07 -7.95 9.31
CA ALA A 40 -13.24 -7.25 10.58
C ALA A 40 -12.79 -5.78 10.52
N ASP A 41 -12.21 -5.34 9.41
CA ASP A 41 -11.68 -3.98 9.30
C ASP A 41 -12.78 -2.94 9.21
N THR A 42 -12.50 -1.78 9.79
CA THR A 42 -13.39 -0.63 9.89
C THR A 42 -12.68 0.64 9.43
N GLU A 43 -13.38 1.78 9.41
CA GLU A 43 -12.76 3.09 9.16
C GLU A 43 -11.66 3.44 10.17
N ALA A 44 -11.74 2.94 11.41
CA ALA A 44 -10.69 3.16 12.41
C ALA A 44 -9.36 2.50 11.99
N ASP A 45 -9.45 1.30 11.38
CA ASP A 45 -8.29 0.60 10.80
C ASP A 45 -7.71 1.37 9.62
N ALA A 46 -8.59 1.90 8.75
CA ALA A 46 -8.17 2.71 7.61
C ALA A 46 -7.44 4.00 8.07
N ARG A 47 -7.94 4.66 9.12
CA ARG A 47 -7.28 5.85 9.71
C ARG A 47 -5.91 5.49 10.28
N TYR A 48 -5.84 4.42 11.07
CA TYR A 48 -4.57 3.95 11.64
C TYR A 48 -3.52 3.67 10.56
N ILE A 49 -3.89 2.96 9.50
CA ILE A 49 -2.97 2.65 8.40
C ILE A 49 -2.54 3.91 7.65
N ALA A 50 -3.48 4.82 7.34
CA ALA A 50 -3.16 6.07 6.67
C ALA A 50 -2.19 6.94 7.49
N ASP A 51 -2.44 7.10 8.79
CA ASP A 51 -1.57 7.86 9.68
C ASP A 51 -0.16 7.25 9.76
N LYS A 52 -0.08 5.91 9.82
CA LYS A 52 1.21 5.21 9.79
C LYS A 52 1.93 5.41 8.47
N ILE A 53 1.28 5.23 7.32
CA ILE A 53 1.89 5.44 6.00
C ILE A 53 2.46 6.86 5.89
N ALA A 54 1.69 7.87 6.29
CA ALA A 54 2.11 9.27 6.20
C ALA A 54 3.27 9.61 7.16
N GLY A 55 3.25 9.04 8.37
CA GLY A 55 4.14 9.44 9.46
C GLY A 55 5.38 8.54 9.67
N LEU A 56 5.51 7.39 8.98
CA LEU A 56 6.67 6.51 9.13
C LEU A 56 7.96 7.23 8.74
N ARG A 57 8.93 7.28 9.66
CA ARG A 57 10.21 7.98 9.48
C ARG A 57 11.26 7.02 8.92
N ILE A 58 11.16 6.74 7.61
CA ILE A 58 11.98 5.74 6.89
C ILE A 58 12.77 6.35 5.72
N PHE A 59 12.87 7.67 5.68
CA PHE A 59 13.76 8.39 4.78
C PHE A 59 14.89 9.03 5.60
N GLU A 60 16.09 9.04 5.01
CA GLU A 60 17.27 9.56 5.66
C GLU A 60 17.19 11.08 5.86
N ASP A 61 17.69 11.53 7.00
CA ASP A 61 18.01 12.92 7.25
C ASP A 61 19.42 13.27 6.74
N GLU A 62 19.87 14.48 6.98
CA GLU A 62 21.20 14.99 6.58
C GLU A 62 22.36 14.22 7.25
N ALA A 63 22.10 13.51 8.36
CA ALA A 63 23.06 12.65 9.06
C ALA A 63 22.98 11.18 8.59
N GLY A 64 22.17 10.84 7.57
CA GLY A 64 21.97 9.50 7.06
C GLY A 64 21.14 8.60 8.00
N LYS A 65 20.38 9.18 8.93
CA LYS A 65 19.51 8.43 9.85
C LYS A 65 18.08 8.42 9.33
N LEU A 66 17.38 7.29 9.47
CA LEU A 66 15.95 7.17 9.17
C LEU A 66 15.13 8.04 10.12
N ASN A 67 14.83 9.24 9.72
CA ASN A 67 14.26 10.28 10.58
C ASN A 67 13.19 11.14 9.90
N ARG A 68 13.03 11.05 8.59
CA ARG A 68 12.07 11.82 7.81
C ARG A 68 10.95 10.92 7.28
N SER A 69 9.74 11.46 7.24
CA SER A 69 8.56 10.81 6.65
C SER A 69 8.47 11.07 5.15
N VAL A 70 7.53 10.39 4.48
CA VAL A 70 7.20 10.68 3.07
C VAL A 70 6.69 12.11 2.89
N GLN A 71 6.01 12.68 3.89
CA GLN A 71 5.58 14.09 3.89
C GLN A 71 6.77 15.05 3.97
N ASP A 72 7.73 14.77 4.86
CA ASP A 72 8.91 15.63 5.06
C ASP A 72 9.78 15.75 3.83
N ILE A 73 9.81 14.72 2.98
CA ILE A 73 10.58 14.73 1.73
C ILE A 73 9.77 15.22 0.52
N GLY A 74 8.48 15.55 0.70
CA GLY A 74 7.60 15.87 -0.42
C GLY A 74 7.37 14.70 -1.38
N GLY A 75 7.50 13.47 -0.89
CA GLY A 75 7.34 12.25 -1.68
C GLY A 75 5.89 11.91 -1.97
N ALA A 76 5.68 10.90 -2.82
CA ALA A 76 4.37 10.42 -3.22
C ALA A 76 4.09 9.00 -2.70
N VAL A 77 2.83 8.57 -2.78
CA VAL A 77 2.39 7.22 -2.44
C VAL A 77 1.74 6.57 -3.66
N LEU A 78 2.22 5.38 -4.04
CA LEU A 78 1.52 4.49 -4.96
C LEU A 78 0.78 3.43 -4.14
N LEU A 79 -0.54 3.54 -4.05
CA LEU A 79 -1.38 2.64 -3.27
C LEU A 79 -2.05 1.61 -4.18
N VAL A 80 -1.84 0.32 -3.90
CA VAL A 80 -2.38 -0.78 -4.69
C VAL A 80 -3.11 -1.77 -3.78
N SER A 81 -4.34 -2.15 -4.14
CA SER A 81 -5.10 -3.16 -3.41
C SER A 81 -4.49 -4.55 -3.57
N GLN A 82 -4.37 -5.31 -2.47
CA GLN A 82 -3.71 -6.61 -2.42
C GLN A 82 -4.39 -7.53 -1.41
N PHE A 83 -5.46 -8.24 -1.80
CA PHE A 83 -6.20 -9.14 -0.90
C PHE A 83 -5.35 -10.34 -0.43
N THR A 84 -4.36 -10.75 -1.24
CA THR A 84 -3.47 -11.87 -0.93
C THR A 84 -2.58 -11.65 0.30
N LEU A 85 -2.54 -10.45 0.88
CA LEU A 85 -1.93 -10.19 2.19
C LEU A 85 -2.66 -10.93 3.33
N TYR A 86 -3.88 -11.41 3.06
CA TYR A 86 -4.64 -12.28 3.95
C TYR A 86 -4.62 -13.74 3.53
N ALA A 87 -3.61 -14.14 2.75
CA ALA A 87 -3.38 -15.55 2.42
C ALA A 87 -2.99 -16.36 3.66
N ASP A 88 -3.67 -17.48 3.88
CA ASP A 88 -3.31 -18.49 4.88
C ASP A 88 -2.80 -19.74 4.17
N ALA A 89 -1.50 -19.99 4.29
CA ALA A 89 -0.81 -21.14 3.73
C ALA A 89 -0.33 -22.14 4.78
N ARG A 90 -0.80 -22.04 6.04
CA ARG A 90 -0.39 -22.92 7.14
C ARG A 90 -0.78 -24.38 6.90
N ASN A 91 -1.87 -24.61 6.18
CA ASN A 91 -2.41 -25.94 5.93
C ASN A 91 -2.28 -26.31 4.44
N GLY A 92 -1.06 -26.69 4.03
CA GLY A 92 -0.79 -27.14 2.67
C GLY A 92 -0.25 -26.05 1.74
N ARG A 93 -0.17 -26.39 0.42
CA ARG A 93 0.46 -25.53 -0.59
C ARG A 93 -0.50 -24.60 -1.31
N ARG A 94 -1.81 -24.77 -1.15
CA ARG A 94 -2.84 -23.90 -1.71
C ARG A 94 -3.30 -22.92 -0.63
N PRO A 95 -2.99 -21.60 -0.77
CA PRO A 95 -3.39 -20.63 0.21
C PRO A 95 -4.93 -20.48 0.25
N SER A 96 -5.46 -20.29 1.46
CA SER A 96 -6.84 -19.85 1.68
C SER A 96 -6.87 -18.34 1.79
N PHE A 97 -7.92 -17.72 1.26
CA PHE A 97 -8.16 -16.27 1.34
C PHE A 97 -9.42 -15.94 2.13
N SER A 98 -9.87 -16.85 3.00
CA SER A 98 -11.11 -16.72 3.76
C SER A 98 -11.16 -15.52 4.70
N GLN A 99 -10.01 -14.96 5.08
CA GLN A 99 -9.92 -13.78 5.93
C GLN A 99 -10.03 -12.46 5.15
N ALA A 100 -9.77 -12.47 3.83
CA ALA A 100 -9.88 -11.28 3.01
C ALA A 100 -11.34 -10.82 2.90
N ALA A 101 -11.57 -9.52 3.04
CA ALA A 101 -12.89 -8.94 2.82
C ALA A 101 -13.33 -9.11 1.36
N ARG A 102 -14.64 -9.23 1.16
CA ARG A 102 -15.21 -9.22 -0.19
C ARG A 102 -15.03 -7.86 -0.85
N PRO A 103 -14.99 -7.80 -2.18
CA PRO A 103 -14.76 -6.54 -2.92
C PRO A 103 -15.68 -5.40 -2.48
N GLU A 104 -16.96 -5.66 -2.27
CA GLU A 104 -17.96 -4.66 -1.92
C GLU A 104 -17.69 -3.98 -0.56
N ALA A 105 -17.00 -4.68 0.34
CA ALA A 105 -16.58 -4.15 1.64
C ALA A 105 -15.15 -3.61 1.60
N ALA A 106 -14.26 -4.21 0.80
CA ALA A 106 -12.86 -3.83 0.75
C ALA A 106 -12.62 -2.53 -0.03
N GLU A 107 -13.30 -2.33 -1.16
CA GLU A 107 -13.10 -1.17 -2.01
C GLU A 107 -13.39 0.16 -1.29
N PRO A 108 -14.52 0.35 -0.57
CA PRO A 108 -14.76 1.59 0.18
C PRO A 108 -13.69 1.89 1.24
N LEU A 109 -13.18 0.87 1.92
CA LEU A 109 -12.12 1.06 2.92
C LEU A 109 -10.77 1.39 2.27
N TYR A 110 -10.47 0.77 1.13
CA TYR A 110 -9.29 1.12 0.33
C TYR A 110 -9.34 2.58 -0.14
N GLU A 111 -10.49 3.02 -0.69
CA GLU A 111 -10.70 4.41 -1.11
C GLU A 111 -10.66 5.39 0.09
N THR A 112 -11.11 4.96 1.25
CA THR A 112 -10.98 5.73 2.49
C THR A 112 -9.53 5.99 2.83
N VAL A 113 -8.64 4.97 2.74
CA VAL A 113 -7.20 5.16 2.98
C VAL A 113 -6.60 6.12 1.96
N ALA A 114 -6.90 5.96 0.67
CA ALA A 114 -6.43 6.88 -0.38
C ALA A 114 -6.88 8.32 -0.12
N GLY A 115 -8.15 8.51 0.24
CA GLY A 115 -8.72 9.82 0.57
C GLY A 115 -8.10 10.46 1.82
N LEU A 116 -7.80 9.66 2.85
CA LEU A 116 -7.12 10.11 4.06
C LEU A 116 -5.70 10.60 3.76
N LEU A 117 -4.93 9.83 2.99
CA LEU A 117 -3.58 10.21 2.59
C LEU A 117 -3.57 11.51 1.78
N ARG A 118 -4.53 11.69 0.86
CA ARG A 118 -4.68 12.95 0.09
C ARG A 118 -5.04 14.13 1.01
N ARG A 119 -5.92 13.93 2.00
CA ARG A 119 -6.23 14.97 3.00
C ARG A 119 -5.05 15.37 3.87
N LEU A 120 -4.09 14.46 4.09
CA LEU A 120 -2.82 14.75 4.74
C LEU A 120 -1.81 15.49 3.83
N GLY A 121 -2.21 15.84 2.60
CA GLY A 121 -1.38 16.61 1.66
C GLY A 121 -0.46 15.77 0.79
N LEU A 122 -0.59 14.44 0.80
CA LEU A 122 0.24 13.56 -0.02
C LEU A 122 -0.31 13.46 -1.46
N ASN A 123 0.58 13.41 -2.45
CA ASN A 123 0.23 12.96 -3.78
C ASN A 123 0.04 11.43 -3.75
N VAL A 124 -1.16 10.96 -4.09
CA VAL A 124 -1.52 9.53 -4.06
C VAL A 124 -1.98 9.07 -5.42
N GLU A 125 -1.15 8.24 -6.04
CA GLU A 125 -1.46 7.49 -7.23
C GLU A 125 -2.02 6.10 -6.84
N THR A 126 -2.89 5.54 -7.67
CA THR A 126 -3.55 4.26 -7.36
C THR A 126 -3.49 3.29 -8.52
N GLY A 127 -3.55 2.00 -8.19
CA GLY A 127 -3.93 0.98 -9.15
C GLY A 127 -5.44 1.00 -9.43
N ARG A 128 -5.91 0.00 -10.17
CA ARG A 128 -7.33 -0.23 -10.44
C ARG A 128 -7.82 -1.42 -9.62
N PHE A 129 -8.82 -1.19 -8.79
CA PHE A 129 -9.38 -2.23 -7.93
C PHE A 129 -9.91 -3.42 -8.76
N GLN A 130 -9.66 -4.65 -8.30
CA GLN A 130 -10.00 -5.92 -8.98
C GLN A 130 -9.38 -6.14 -10.37
N ALA A 131 -8.49 -5.28 -10.85
CA ALA A 131 -7.84 -5.50 -12.13
C ALA A 131 -6.61 -6.40 -12.01
N HIS A 132 -6.23 -7.03 -13.13
CA HIS A 132 -4.92 -7.64 -13.27
C HIS A 132 -3.89 -6.53 -13.51
N MET A 133 -2.90 -6.44 -12.62
CA MET A 133 -1.91 -5.38 -12.62
C MET A 133 -0.49 -5.94 -12.64
N GLN A 134 0.41 -5.20 -13.28
CA GLN A 134 1.86 -5.36 -13.13
C GLN A 134 2.43 -4.13 -12.46
N ILE A 135 3.22 -4.36 -11.41
CA ILE A 135 3.89 -3.31 -10.66
C ILE A 135 5.39 -3.42 -10.93
N ASP A 136 6.00 -2.31 -11.34
CA ASP A 136 7.43 -2.13 -11.43
C ASP A 136 7.87 -1.13 -10.37
N LEU A 137 8.92 -1.45 -9.64
CA LEU A 137 9.43 -0.57 -8.60
C LEU A 137 10.94 -0.74 -8.42
N CYS A 138 11.58 0.34 -7.99
CA CYS A 138 12.95 0.31 -7.53
C CYS A 138 12.94 0.54 -6.00
N ASN A 139 13.04 -0.58 -5.23
CA ASN A 139 13.11 -0.50 -3.77
C ASN A 139 14.46 0.10 -3.36
N ASP A 140 14.39 1.23 -2.69
CA ASP A 140 15.56 2.01 -2.28
C ASP A 140 15.90 1.75 -0.83
N GLY A 141 17.15 1.30 -0.61
CA GLY A 141 17.65 0.98 0.71
C GLY A 141 18.28 -0.42 0.82
N PRO A 142 17.64 -1.59 0.65
CA PRO A 142 16.18 -1.78 0.57
C PRO A 142 15.49 -1.52 1.90
N VAL A 143 14.32 -0.89 1.87
CA VAL A 143 13.46 -0.70 3.03
C VAL A 143 12.07 -1.25 2.71
N THR A 144 11.65 -2.25 3.49
CA THR A 144 10.34 -2.90 3.38
C THR A 144 9.79 -3.13 4.78
N LEU A 145 8.58 -2.66 5.03
CA LEU A 145 7.91 -2.76 6.32
C LEU A 145 6.54 -3.43 6.18
N LEU A 146 6.15 -4.14 7.22
CA LEU A 146 4.82 -4.70 7.37
C LEU A 146 4.05 -3.91 8.43
N LEU A 147 2.81 -3.59 8.14
CA LEU A 147 1.87 -3.02 9.11
C LEU A 147 0.63 -3.90 9.24
N ASP A 148 0.14 -3.99 10.46
CA ASP A 148 -1.16 -4.60 10.79
C ASP A 148 -1.92 -3.67 11.75
N SER A 149 -3.16 -3.29 11.41
CA SER A 149 -3.96 -2.41 12.26
C SER A 149 -4.36 -3.07 13.59
N GLN A 150 -4.38 -4.40 13.62
CA GLN A 150 -4.61 -5.18 14.84
C GLN A 150 -3.32 -5.44 15.64
N LYS A 151 -2.18 -4.92 15.17
CA LYS A 151 -0.86 -5.02 15.84
C LYS A 151 -0.44 -6.46 16.12
N LEU A 152 -0.64 -7.35 15.15
CA LEU A 152 -0.25 -8.75 15.26
C LEU A 152 1.24 -8.96 15.01
N PHE A 153 1.93 -7.98 14.42
CA PHE A 153 3.37 -7.90 14.23
C PHE A 153 3.82 -6.44 14.15
#